data_12361ac6c087e0169cffcd89a88a9320
#
_entry.id   12361ac6c087e0169cffcd89a88a9320
#
_cell.length_a   1.000
_cell.length_b   1.000
_cell.length_c   1.000
_cell.angle_alpha   90.00
_cell.angle_beta   90.00
_cell.angle_gamma   90.00
#
_symmetry.space_group_name_H-M   'P 1'
#
loop_
_entity.id
_entity.type
_entity.pdbx_description
1 polymer ?
#
loop_
_entity_poly.entity_id
_entity_poly.type
_entity_poly.pdbx_seq_one_letter_code
_entity_poly.pdbx_strand_id
1 'polypeptide(L)'
;MQDFIILDEEAAWQLFGSNDIEGMNVMINGVPHYVAGVIRREKGRLAENAGLQKSVIYVSNETLSQYGISEGIGCYEIVAPNPVKKFVYNTVKEKFGLKEEEMTVVENSSRYSVEAMIPVMLDFGTRSMQNAAIHLPYWENMARGYEDIRAVILFLQMILLLIPALIVLVFLIIKWKNRKYTWKDIQKFWR
;
A
#
# COMPACT_ATOMS: atom_id res chain seq x y z
N MET A 1 6.46 24.17 -25.95
CA MET A 1 5.58 23.55 -24.96
C MET A 1 6.08 24.06 -23.61
N GLN A 2 5.22 24.58 -22.74
CA GLN A 2 5.68 25.01 -21.43
C GLN A 2 5.78 23.78 -20.53
N ASP A 3 6.96 23.51 -20.01
CA ASP A 3 7.18 22.38 -19.11
C ASP A 3 6.81 22.79 -17.69
N PHE A 4 5.82 22.09 -17.13
CA PHE A 4 5.37 22.32 -15.77
C PHE A 4 6.06 21.34 -14.81
N ILE A 5 6.36 21.85 -13.62
CA ILE A 5 6.88 21.05 -12.52
C ILE A 5 6.04 21.26 -11.26
N ILE A 6 6.07 20.28 -10.39
CA ILE A 6 5.51 20.37 -9.04
C ILE A 6 6.65 20.15 -8.05
N LEU A 7 6.77 21.04 -7.10
CA LEU A 7 7.77 20.94 -6.04
C LEU A 7 7.16 20.37 -4.77
N ASP A 8 7.94 19.67 -3.97
CA ASP A 8 7.55 19.44 -2.59
C ASP A 8 7.84 20.68 -1.74
N GLU A 9 7.24 20.74 -0.55
CA GLU A 9 7.35 21.85 0.39
C GLU A 9 8.83 22.16 0.77
N GLU A 10 9.66 21.12 0.85
CA GLU A 10 11.09 21.27 1.17
C GLU A 10 11.87 21.87 -0.01
N ALA A 11 11.63 21.39 -1.23
CA ALA A 11 12.25 21.94 -2.44
C ALA A 11 11.82 23.40 -2.66
N ALA A 12 10.55 23.71 -2.42
CA ALA A 12 10.03 25.08 -2.51
C ALA A 12 10.75 26.02 -1.54
N TRP A 13 10.91 25.62 -0.28
CA TRP A 13 11.65 26.39 0.71
C TRP A 13 13.13 26.54 0.38
N GLN A 14 13.80 25.49 -0.08
CA GLN A 14 15.21 25.55 -0.43
C GLN A 14 15.49 26.48 -1.61
N LEU A 15 14.59 26.51 -2.60
CA LEU A 15 14.78 27.29 -3.82
C LEU A 15 14.28 28.75 -3.68
N PHE A 16 13.17 28.97 -2.98
CA PHE A 16 12.48 30.25 -2.98
C PHE A 16 12.26 30.86 -1.58
N GLY A 17 12.43 30.08 -0.51
CA GLY A 17 12.11 30.49 0.83
C GLY A 17 10.62 30.68 1.10
N SER A 18 9.76 30.12 0.26
CA SER A 18 8.29 30.25 0.34
C SER A 18 7.62 29.03 -0.30
N ASN A 19 6.38 28.75 0.13
CA ASN A 19 5.51 27.75 -0.50
C ASN A 19 4.50 28.38 -1.48
N ASP A 20 4.36 29.71 -1.49
CA ASP A 20 3.50 30.45 -2.41
C ASP A 20 4.34 30.88 -3.63
N ILE A 21 4.55 29.94 -4.54
CA ILE A 21 5.46 30.05 -5.68
C ILE A 21 4.84 29.59 -7.01
N GLU A 22 3.53 29.43 -7.05
CA GLU A 22 2.84 29.08 -8.29
C GLU A 22 3.10 30.12 -9.38
N GLY A 23 3.40 29.63 -10.60
CA GLY A 23 3.75 30.47 -11.74
C GLY A 23 5.19 30.97 -11.77
N MET A 24 6.00 30.75 -10.73
CA MET A 24 7.43 31.03 -10.78
C MET A 24 8.19 30.03 -11.68
N ASN A 25 9.42 30.42 -12.05
CA ASN A 25 10.26 29.61 -12.94
C ASN A 25 11.43 29.00 -12.16
N VAL A 26 11.68 27.72 -12.43
CA VAL A 26 12.89 27.02 -12.02
C VAL A 26 13.68 26.64 -13.26
N MET A 27 14.96 26.93 -13.25
CA MET A 27 15.87 26.53 -14.34
C MET A 27 16.44 25.14 -14.06
N ILE A 28 16.15 24.16 -14.92
CA ILE A 28 16.74 22.82 -14.86
C ILE A 28 17.56 22.63 -16.14
N ASN A 29 18.86 22.41 -16.01
CA ASN A 29 19.80 22.31 -17.14
C ASN A 29 19.68 23.45 -18.18
N GLY A 30 19.41 24.67 -17.72
CA GLY A 30 19.27 25.85 -18.60
C GLY A 30 17.89 25.98 -19.27
N VAL A 31 16.95 25.08 -19.00
CA VAL A 31 15.58 25.14 -19.53
C VAL A 31 14.64 25.65 -18.41
N PRO A 32 13.82 26.69 -18.69
CA PRO A 32 12.87 27.19 -17.72
C PRO A 32 11.65 26.29 -17.57
N HIS A 33 11.30 25.94 -16.34
CA HIS A 33 10.12 25.16 -15.99
C HIS A 33 9.22 25.99 -15.08
N TYR A 34 7.91 25.97 -15.34
CA TYR A 34 6.92 26.68 -14.54
C TYR A 34 6.46 25.81 -13.36
N VAL A 35 6.47 26.39 -12.18
CA VAL A 35 5.93 25.76 -10.97
C VAL A 35 4.41 25.77 -11.06
N ALA A 36 3.80 24.61 -11.24
CA ALA A 36 2.35 24.43 -11.30
C ALA A 36 1.72 24.36 -9.90
N GLY A 37 2.50 24.05 -8.88
CA GLY A 37 2.05 23.99 -7.50
C GLY A 37 3.08 23.40 -6.57
N VAL A 38 2.77 23.42 -5.28
CA VAL A 38 3.59 22.84 -4.22
C VAL A 38 2.80 21.76 -3.49
N ILE A 39 3.39 20.57 -3.38
CA ILE A 39 2.81 19.46 -2.64
C ILE A 39 3.24 19.57 -1.18
N ARG A 40 2.25 19.54 -0.27
CA ARG A 40 2.52 19.50 1.16
C ARG A 40 3.19 18.17 1.52
N ARG A 41 4.27 18.27 2.26
CA ARG A 41 5.06 17.11 2.66
C ARG A 41 4.41 16.38 3.84
N GLU A 42 4.28 15.10 3.75
CA GLU A 42 3.89 14.28 4.89
C GLU A 42 5.04 14.20 5.90
N LYS A 43 4.69 14.29 7.19
CA LYS A 43 5.65 14.29 8.30
C LYS A 43 5.56 12.99 9.09
N GLY A 44 6.68 12.54 9.60
CA GLY A 44 6.76 11.38 10.49
C GLY A 44 7.76 10.33 10.01
N ARG A 45 8.19 9.49 10.95
CA ARG A 45 9.24 8.49 10.70
C ARG A 45 8.93 7.55 9.53
N LEU A 46 7.66 7.19 9.36
CA LEU A 46 7.24 6.30 8.28
C LEU A 46 7.42 6.98 6.92
N ALA A 47 6.99 8.23 6.78
CA ALA A 47 7.13 9.02 5.56
C ALA A 47 8.62 9.28 5.23
N GLU A 48 9.41 9.64 6.22
CA GLU A 48 10.85 9.83 6.08
C GLU A 48 11.54 8.55 5.59
N ASN A 49 11.27 7.42 6.24
CA ASN A 49 11.86 6.14 5.85
C ASN A 49 11.35 5.66 4.47
N ALA A 50 10.13 6.04 4.09
CA ALA A 50 9.56 5.69 2.79
C ALA A 50 10.21 6.40 1.59
N GLY A 51 11.02 7.45 1.82
CA GLY A 51 11.75 8.17 0.77
C GLY A 51 11.68 9.69 0.85
N LEU A 52 10.90 10.25 1.78
CA LEU A 52 10.78 11.71 1.96
C LEU A 52 11.94 12.35 2.75
N GLN A 53 13.10 11.70 2.80
CA GLN A 53 14.30 12.30 3.42
C GLN A 53 14.94 13.38 2.54
N LYS A 54 14.73 13.30 1.22
CA LYS A 54 15.27 14.23 0.23
C LYS A 54 14.16 15.09 -0.35
N SER A 55 14.52 16.28 -0.81
CA SER A 55 13.61 17.15 -1.57
C SER A 55 13.24 16.47 -2.89
N VAL A 56 11.97 16.57 -3.29
CA VAL A 56 11.43 15.90 -4.47
C VAL A 56 10.84 16.93 -5.42
N ILE A 57 11.17 16.77 -6.71
CA ILE A 57 10.61 17.56 -7.81
C ILE A 57 9.90 16.59 -8.75
N TYR A 58 8.64 16.86 -9.06
CA TYR A 58 7.86 16.07 -9.99
C TYR A 58 7.85 16.77 -11.34
N VAL A 59 8.24 16.05 -12.38
CA VAL A 59 8.30 16.52 -13.77
C VAL A 59 7.56 15.56 -14.68
N SER A 60 7.23 15.98 -15.90
CA SER A 60 6.62 15.09 -16.89
C SER A 60 7.61 14.00 -17.33
N ASN A 61 7.08 12.86 -17.78
CA ASN A 61 7.92 11.79 -18.32
C ASN A 61 8.67 12.22 -19.59
N GLU A 62 8.06 13.13 -20.39
CA GLU A 62 8.69 13.72 -21.54
C GLU A 62 9.92 14.56 -21.15
N THR A 63 9.79 15.35 -20.10
CA THR A 63 10.88 16.16 -19.55
C THR A 63 12.04 15.28 -19.07
N LEU A 64 11.75 14.19 -18.33
CA LEU A 64 12.77 13.23 -17.91
C LEU A 64 13.51 12.62 -19.11
N SER A 65 12.77 12.24 -20.13
CA SER A 65 13.34 11.66 -21.37
C SER A 65 14.26 12.65 -22.09
N GLN A 66 13.91 13.94 -22.13
CA GLN A 66 14.76 15.01 -22.71
C GLN A 66 16.08 15.17 -21.94
N TYR A 67 16.10 14.91 -20.64
CA TYR A 67 17.31 14.96 -19.82
C TYR A 67 18.12 13.66 -19.84
N GLY A 68 17.73 12.69 -20.66
CA GLY A 68 18.40 11.40 -20.77
C GLY A 68 18.16 10.47 -19.59
N ILE A 69 17.18 10.79 -18.73
CA ILE A 69 16.75 9.95 -17.61
C ILE A 69 15.54 9.13 -18.09
N SER A 70 15.80 7.99 -18.70
CA SER A 70 14.76 7.08 -19.20
C SER A 70 15.07 5.66 -18.75
N GLU A 71 14.75 5.34 -17.51
CA GLU A 71 14.89 3.97 -16.94
C GLU A 71 13.59 3.15 -17.05
N GLY A 72 12.61 3.64 -17.82
CA GLY A 72 11.28 3.03 -17.91
C GLY A 72 10.34 3.49 -16.78
N ILE A 73 9.17 2.86 -16.70
CA ILE A 73 8.12 3.19 -15.72
C ILE A 73 8.21 2.19 -14.57
N GLY A 74 8.66 2.64 -13.39
CA GLY A 74 8.77 1.80 -12.21
C GLY A 74 7.42 1.54 -11.50
N CYS A 75 6.47 2.48 -11.61
CA CYS A 75 5.14 2.36 -11.02
C CYS A 75 4.10 3.02 -11.92
N TYR A 76 2.96 2.36 -12.09
CA TYR A 76 1.82 2.88 -12.84
C TYR A 76 0.58 2.86 -11.97
N GLU A 77 -0.06 4.00 -11.77
CA GLU A 77 -1.25 4.13 -10.95
C GLU A 77 -2.48 4.43 -11.83
N ILE A 78 -3.55 3.68 -11.59
CA ILE A 78 -4.81 3.80 -12.33
C ILE A 78 -5.92 4.11 -11.33
N VAL A 79 -6.66 5.18 -11.58
CA VAL A 79 -7.90 5.51 -10.88
C VAL A 79 -9.06 5.33 -11.85
N ALA A 80 -9.94 4.38 -11.54
CA ALA A 80 -11.09 4.06 -12.38
C ALA A 80 -12.30 3.64 -11.55
N PRO A 81 -13.54 3.80 -12.07
CA PRO A 81 -14.75 3.31 -11.44
C PRO A 81 -14.69 1.78 -11.25
N ASN A 82 -14.94 1.30 -10.05
CA ASN A 82 -14.93 -0.13 -9.72
C ASN A 82 -16.35 -0.59 -9.34
N PRO A 83 -17.25 -0.81 -10.31
CA PRO A 83 -18.66 -1.14 -10.05
C PRO A 83 -18.84 -2.49 -9.36
N VAL A 84 -17.90 -3.40 -9.54
CA VAL A 84 -17.88 -4.74 -8.92
C VAL A 84 -16.49 -4.98 -8.32
N LYS A 85 -16.43 -5.66 -7.18
CA LYS A 85 -15.15 -6.02 -6.51
C LYS A 85 -14.16 -6.64 -7.51
N LYS A 86 -12.95 -6.08 -7.56
CA LYS A 86 -11.85 -6.52 -8.45
C LYS A 86 -12.09 -6.32 -9.97
N PHE A 87 -13.08 -5.57 -10.39
CA PHE A 87 -13.33 -5.35 -11.82
C PHE A 87 -12.13 -4.68 -12.51
N VAL A 88 -11.66 -3.56 -11.99
CA VAL A 88 -10.50 -2.84 -12.54
C VAL A 88 -9.24 -3.68 -12.45
N TYR A 89 -9.03 -4.36 -11.31
CA TYR A 89 -7.89 -5.26 -11.11
C TYR A 89 -7.81 -6.35 -12.19
N ASN A 90 -8.91 -7.04 -12.46
CA ASN A 90 -8.96 -8.09 -13.47
C ASN A 90 -8.78 -7.52 -14.88
N THR A 91 -9.42 -6.39 -15.18
CA THR A 91 -9.29 -5.72 -16.48
C THR A 91 -7.86 -5.30 -16.77
N VAL A 92 -7.15 -4.78 -15.76
CA VAL A 92 -5.74 -4.39 -15.89
C VAL A 92 -4.88 -5.63 -16.15
N LYS A 93 -5.05 -6.70 -15.38
CA LYS A 93 -4.30 -7.95 -15.59
C LYS A 93 -4.49 -8.52 -17.00
N GLU A 94 -5.73 -8.56 -17.49
CA GLU A 94 -6.04 -9.08 -18.81
C GLU A 94 -5.48 -8.20 -19.94
N LYS A 95 -5.70 -6.87 -19.86
CA LYS A 95 -5.31 -5.96 -20.95
C LYS A 95 -3.81 -5.74 -21.08
N PHE A 96 -3.11 -5.71 -19.97
CA PHE A 96 -1.65 -5.50 -19.99
C PHE A 96 -0.87 -6.80 -20.16
N GLY A 97 -1.52 -7.98 -20.12
CA GLY A 97 -0.85 -9.27 -20.25
C GLY A 97 0.28 -9.45 -19.23
N LEU A 98 0.07 -8.94 -18.02
CA LEU A 98 1.10 -8.84 -17.00
C LEU A 98 1.57 -10.23 -16.57
N LYS A 99 2.86 -10.45 -16.66
CA LYS A 99 3.50 -11.63 -16.07
C LYS A 99 3.68 -11.38 -14.57
N GLU A 100 3.14 -12.25 -13.74
CA GLU A 100 3.22 -12.13 -12.27
C GLU A 100 4.67 -12.14 -11.74
N GLU A 101 5.61 -12.65 -12.52
CA GLU A 101 7.04 -12.67 -12.20
C GLU A 101 7.70 -11.29 -12.35
N GLU A 102 7.19 -10.44 -13.23
CA GLU A 102 7.78 -9.13 -13.58
C GLU A 102 7.04 -7.97 -12.92
N MET A 103 5.73 -8.11 -12.65
CA MET A 103 4.87 -7.01 -12.21
C MET A 103 3.88 -7.44 -11.15
N THR A 104 3.74 -6.63 -10.11
CA THR A 104 2.74 -6.84 -9.06
C THR A 104 1.62 -5.81 -9.19
N VAL A 105 0.39 -6.28 -9.35
CA VAL A 105 -0.81 -5.43 -9.34
C VAL A 105 -1.40 -5.39 -7.94
N VAL A 106 -1.61 -4.20 -7.41
CA VAL A 106 -2.19 -3.98 -6.08
C VAL A 106 -3.51 -3.24 -6.21
N GLU A 107 -4.58 -3.79 -5.67
CA GLU A 107 -5.88 -3.12 -5.58
C GLU A 107 -5.94 -2.29 -4.29
N ASN A 108 -5.78 -0.97 -4.40
CA ASN A 108 -5.75 -0.08 -3.24
C ASN A 108 -7.08 0.01 -2.49
N SER A 109 -8.23 -0.20 -3.16
CA SER A 109 -9.56 -0.14 -2.53
C SER A 109 -9.79 -1.22 -1.48
N SER A 110 -9.15 -2.38 -1.60
CA SER A 110 -9.26 -3.49 -0.65
C SER A 110 -7.94 -3.87 0.02
N ARG A 111 -6.91 -3.07 -0.16
CA ARG A 111 -5.52 -3.34 0.26
C ARG A 111 -5.38 -3.77 1.72
N TYR A 112 -6.13 -3.12 2.61
CA TYR A 112 -6.09 -3.38 4.05
C TYR A 112 -7.19 -4.31 4.56
N SER A 113 -7.91 -5.00 3.68
CA SER A 113 -8.89 -6.00 4.09
C SER A 113 -8.18 -7.23 4.71
N VAL A 114 -8.89 -7.97 5.55
CA VAL A 114 -8.34 -9.19 6.18
C VAL A 114 -7.88 -10.19 5.12
N GLU A 115 -8.67 -10.34 4.03
CA GLU A 115 -8.34 -11.23 2.91
C GLU A 115 -7.03 -10.84 2.22
N ALA A 116 -6.80 -9.53 2.02
CA ALA A 116 -5.58 -9.02 1.38
C ALA A 116 -4.36 -9.10 2.31
N MET A 117 -4.57 -9.06 3.63
CA MET A 117 -3.50 -9.12 4.62
C MET A 117 -2.99 -10.54 4.89
N ILE A 118 -3.78 -11.58 4.61
CA ILE A 118 -3.35 -12.95 4.82
C ILE A 118 -2.07 -13.28 4.02
N PRO A 119 -1.99 -13.04 2.69
CA PRO A 119 -0.76 -13.26 1.94
C PRO A 119 0.42 -12.44 2.46
N VAL A 120 0.20 -11.16 2.81
CA VAL A 120 1.25 -10.28 3.35
C VAL A 120 1.80 -10.84 4.68
N MET A 121 0.95 -11.43 5.50
CA MET A 121 1.34 -12.03 6.78
C MET A 121 2.11 -13.35 6.56
N LEU A 122 1.68 -14.19 5.61
CA LEU A 122 2.31 -15.47 5.32
C LEU A 122 3.69 -15.30 4.67
N ASP A 123 3.81 -14.35 3.74
CA ASP A 123 5.06 -14.02 3.03
C ASP A 123 5.65 -12.71 3.55
N PHE A 124 5.65 -12.54 4.88
CA PHE A 124 6.12 -11.32 5.51
C PHE A 124 7.58 -11.01 5.12
N GLY A 125 7.80 -9.77 4.69
CA GLY A 125 9.13 -9.31 4.28
C GLY A 125 9.37 -9.30 2.76
N THR A 126 8.62 -10.05 1.97
CA THR A 126 8.82 -10.09 0.50
C THR A 126 8.41 -8.80 -0.20
N ARG A 127 7.36 -8.14 0.34
CA ARG A 127 6.83 -6.86 -0.16
C ARG A 127 6.84 -5.77 0.89
N SER A 128 7.74 -5.84 1.83
CA SER A 128 7.86 -4.86 2.91
C SER A 128 8.34 -3.50 2.44
N MET A 129 8.09 -2.49 3.25
CA MET A 129 8.63 -1.15 3.06
C MET A 129 10.15 -1.19 2.96
N GLN A 130 10.69 -0.50 1.96
CA GLN A 130 12.12 -0.36 1.75
C GLN A 130 12.59 1.02 2.23
N ASN A 131 13.63 1.07 3.04
CA ASN A 131 14.19 2.34 3.46
C ASN A 131 14.79 3.09 2.25
N ALA A 132 14.33 4.32 2.05
CA ALA A 132 14.79 5.21 0.98
C ALA A 132 14.72 4.55 -0.42
N ALA A 133 13.63 3.88 -0.74
CA ALA A 133 13.43 3.24 -2.04
C ALA A 133 13.56 4.25 -3.19
N ILE A 134 14.33 3.88 -4.21
CA ILE A 134 14.53 4.72 -5.40
C ILE A 134 13.47 4.40 -6.46
N HIS A 135 13.09 3.13 -6.60
CA HIS A 135 12.20 2.67 -7.67
C HIS A 135 10.70 2.71 -7.30
N LEU A 136 10.37 2.94 -6.02
CA LEU A 136 8.99 3.02 -5.56
C LEU A 136 8.66 4.46 -5.19
N PRO A 137 7.50 4.99 -5.62
CA PRO A 137 7.00 6.25 -5.10
C PRO A 137 6.85 6.16 -3.58
N TYR A 138 7.12 7.27 -2.87
CA TYR A 138 7.08 7.28 -1.41
C TYR A 138 5.72 6.86 -0.85
N TRP A 139 4.62 7.24 -1.52
CA TRP A 139 3.26 6.87 -1.08
C TRP A 139 3.00 5.36 -1.18
N GLU A 140 3.47 4.70 -2.23
CA GLU A 140 3.37 3.23 -2.33
C GLU A 140 4.25 2.56 -1.29
N ASN A 141 5.47 3.06 -1.09
CA ASN A 141 6.39 2.53 -0.10
C ASN A 141 5.87 2.74 1.33
N MET A 142 5.26 3.88 1.62
CA MET A 142 4.60 4.15 2.89
C MET A 142 3.38 3.25 3.11
N ALA A 143 2.59 3.01 2.07
CA ALA A 143 1.45 2.09 2.14
C ALA A 143 1.90 0.65 2.46
N ARG A 144 3.07 0.21 1.96
CA ARG A 144 3.70 -1.05 2.36
C ARG A 144 4.08 -1.08 3.83
N GLY A 145 4.60 0.02 4.38
CA GLY A 145 4.87 0.15 5.81
C GLY A 145 3.61 0.00 6.66
N TYR A 146 2.48 0.55 6.21
CA TYR A 146 1.19 0.33 6.88
C TYR A 146 0.70 -1.12 6.75
N GLU A 147 0.94 -1.79 5.62
CA GLU A 147 0.66 -3.22 5.47
C GLU A 147 1.47 -4.06 6.47
N ASP A 148 2.76 -3.77 6.62
CA ASP A 148 3.63 -4.47 7.57
C ASP A 148 3.12 -4.33 9.02
N ILE A 149 2.80 -3.11 9.44
CA ILE A 149 2.23 -2.84 10.77
C ILE A 149 0.91 -3.61 10.95
N ARG A 150 0.02 -3.55 9.97
CA ARG A 150 -1.28 -4.20 10.03
C ARG A 150 -1.17 -5.72 10.03
N ALA A 151 -0.23 -6.30 9.28
CA ALA A 151 0.04 -7.73 9.26
C ALA A 151 0.50 -8.24 10.64
N VAL A 152 1.41 -7.51 11.29
CA VAL A 152 1.86 -7.82 12.66
C VAL A 152 0.70 -7.74 13.65
N ILE A 153 -0.12 -6.68 13.58
CA ILE A 153 -1.29 -6.53 14.46
C ILE A 153 -2.28 -7.67 14.24
N LEU A 154 -2.56 -8.03 12.99
CA LEU A 154 -3.47 -9.15 12.66
C LEU A 154 -2.94 -10.47 13.20
N PHE A 155 -1.65 -10.73 13.07
CA PHE A 155 -1.01 -11.92 13.63
C PHE A 155 -1.15 -12.01 15.14
N LEU A 156 -0.90 -10.90 15.86
CA LEU A 156 -1.09 -10.82 17.30
C LEU A 156 -2.57 -11.01 17.69
N GLN A 157 -3.51 -10.44 16.94
CA GLN A 157 -4.93 -10.65 17.17
C GLN A 157 -5.33 -12.12 17.01
N MET A 158 -4.79 -12.81 16.01
CA MET A 158 -5.04 -14.25 15.82
C MET A 158 -4.54 -15.07 17.02
N ILE A 159 -3.34 -14.79 17.51
CA ILE A 159 -2.79 -15.46 18.73
C ILE A 159 -3.70 -15.20 19.93
N LEU A 160 -4.10 -13.95 20.16
CA LEU A 160 -4.97 -13.58 21.27
C LEU A 160 -6.34 -14.26 21.19
N LEU A 161 -6.89 -14.47 20.00
CA LEU A 161 -8.16 -15.19 19.80
C LEU A 161 -8.05 -16.69 20.05
N LEU A 162 -6.87 -17.29 19.88
CA LEU A 162 -6.66 -18.72 20.17
C LEU A 162 -6.87 -19.05 21.65
N ILE A 163 -6.51 -18.15 22.57
CA ILE A 163 -6.64 -18.37 24.01
C ILE A 163 -8.11 -18.62 24.42
N PRO A 164 -9.07 -17.70 24.18
CA PRO A 164 -10.46 -17.94 24.50
C PRO A 164 -11.07 -19.10 23.70
N ALA A 165 -10.64 -19.30 22.45
CA ALA A 165 -11.11 -20.43 21.64
C ALA A 165 -10.72 -21.78 22.27
N LEU A 166 -9.49 -21.91 22.78
CA LEU A 166 -9.04 -23.09 23.48
C LEU A 166 -9.81 -23.33 24.78
N ILE A 167 -10.08 -22.28 25.55
CA ILE A 167 -10.88 -22.37 26.78
C ILE A 167 -12.28 -22.89 26.45
N VAL A 168 -12.94 -22.31 25.45
CA VAL A 168 -14.28 -22.75 25.00
C VAL A 168 -14.25 -24.20 24.54
N LEU A 169 -13.23 -24.59 23.76
CA LEU A 169 -13.06 -25.96 23.26
C LEU A 169 -12.93 -26.95 24.42
N VAL A 170 -12.07 -26.65 25.38
CA VAL A 170 -11.89 -27.50 26.58
C VAL A 170 -13.21 -27.62 27.36
N PHE A 171 -13.92 -26.49 27.56
CA PHE A 171 -15.22 -26.49 28.22
C PHE A 171 -16.25 -27.37 27.46
N LEU A 172 -16.30 -27.28 26.14
CA LEU A 172 -17.19 -28.10 25.33
C LEU A 172 -16.83 -29.60 25.41
N ILE A 173 -15.54 -29.93 25.40
CA ILE A 173 -15.08 -31.33 25.54
C ILE A 173 -15.49 -31.88 26.92
N ILE A 174 -15.27 -31.13 28.01
CA ILE A 174 -15.67 -31.51 29.34
C ILE A 174 -17.19 -31.71 29.43
N LYS A 175 -17.94 -30.76 28.91
CA LYS A 175 -19.42 -30.85 28.87
C LYS A 175 -19.89 -32.04 28.06
N TRP A 176 -19.25 -32.34 26.94
CA TRP A 176 -19.58 -33.50 26.13
C TRP A 176 -19.24 -34.83 26.81
N LYS A 177 -18.08 -34.93 27.44
CA LYS A 177 -17.67 -36.11 28.21
C LYS A 177 -18.60 -36.38 29.41
N ASN A 178 -19.10 -35.33 30.04
CA ASN A 178 -19.99 -35.43 31.21
C ASN A 178 -21.49 -35.49 30.84
N ARG A 179 -21.86 -35.71 29.56
CA ARG A 179 -23.25 -35.87 29.13
C ARG A 179 -23.89 -37.08 29.80
N LYS A 180 -25.00 -36.85 30.51
CA LYS A 180 -25.79 -37.92 31.13
C LYS A 180 -26.67 -38.70 30.13
N TYR A 181 -26.91 -38.15 28.92
CA TYR A 181 -27.75 -38.77 27.90
C TYR A 181 -27.01 -38.93 26.59
N THR A 182 -27.09 -40.16 26.03
CA THR A 182 -26.54 -40.53 24.74
C THR A 182 -27.64 -40.48 23.67
N TRP A 183 -27.32 -40.32 22.40
CA TRP A 183 -28.32 -40.38 21.30
C TRP A 183 -29.21 -41.65 21.33
N LYS A 184 -28.68 -42.76 21.82
CA LYS A 184 -29.43 -44.01 22.02
C LYS A 184 -30.54 -43.89 23.09
N ASP A 185 -30.37 -43.05 24.07
CA ASP A 185 -31.37 -42.80 25.10
C ASP A 185 -32.52 -41.93 24.59
N ILE A 186 -32.21 -41.00 23.66
CA ILE A 186 -33.21 -40.17 23.00
C ILE A 186 -34.07 -41.01 22.05
N GLN A 187 -33.48 -41.94 21.30
CA GLN A 187 -34.22 -42.86 20.40
C GLN A 187 -35.15 -43.82 21.18
N LYS A 188 -34.81 -44.17 22.43
CA LYS A 188 -35.69 -44.96 23.29
C LYS A 188 -36.92 -44.23 23.77
N PHE A 189 -36.85 -42.90 23.83
CA PHE A 189 -37.96 -42.07 24.29
C PHE A 189 -39.02 -41.80 23.20
N TRP A 190 -38.68 -42.04 21.92
CA TRP A 190 -39.54 -41.85 20.77
C TRP A 190 -40.10 -43.17 20.20
N ARG A 191 -39.86 -44.29 20.91
CA ARG A 191 -40.51 -45.60 20.65
C ARG A 191 -41.48 -45.90 21.78
#